data_4159bbd94080bf0a767d61d879f6f257
#
_entry.id   4159bbd94080bf0a767d61d879f6f257
#
_cell.length_a   1.000
_cell.length_b   1.000
_cell.length_c   1.000
_cell.angle_alpha   90.00
_cell.angle_beta   90.00
_cell.angle_gamma   90.00
#
_symmetry.space_group_name_H-M   'P 1'
#
loop_
_entity.id
_entity.type
_entity.pdbx_description
1 polymer ?
#
loop_
_entity_poly.entity_id
_entity_poly.type
_entity_poly.pdbx_seq_one_letter_code
_entity_poly.pdbx_strand_id
1 'polypeptide(L)'
;MTHVEVVATIAPQLSIEETLIQKINHRIDAIDVLELRIDQIENVTVDQVAEMITKLKVMQDSFKLLVTYRTKLQGGYGQFTNDSYLNLISDLANINGIDMIDIEWQADIDIEKHQRIITHLQQYNKEVVISHHNFESTPPLDELQFIFFKMQKFNPEYVKLAVMPHNKNDVLNLLQAMSTFSDTMDCKVIGISMSKLGLISRTAQGVFGGALTYGCIGEPQAPGQIDV
;
A
#
# COMPACT_ATOMS: atom_id res chain seq x y z
N MET A 1 7.43 16.22 -14.06
CA MET A 1 7.43 15.58 -12.73
C MET A 1 6.01 15.19 -12.43
N THR A 2 5.78 13.94 -12.07
CA THR A 2 4.48 13.43 -11.63
C THR A 2 4.15 14.05 -10.27
N HIS A 3 2.91 14.48 -10.04
CA HIS A 3 2.45 14.85 -8.71
C HIS A 3 2.49 13.59 -7.83
N VAL A 4 3.10 13.67 -6.66
CA VAL A 4 3.24 12.56 -5.71
C VAL A 4 2.30 12.81 -4.56
N GLU A 5 1.31 11.92 -4.38
CA GLU A 5 0.39 11.98 -3.24
C GLU A 5 1.08 11.42 -1.99
N VAL A 6 0.85 12.05 -0.85
CA VAL A 6 1.39 11.63 0.46
C VAL A 6 0.42 10.69 1.15
N VAL A 7 0.88 9.47 1.40
CA VAL A 7 0.15 8.46 2.18
C VAL A 7 0.59 8.52 3.64
N ALA A 8 -0.34 8.79 4.55
CA ALA A 8 -0.11 8.69 5.99
C ALA A 8 -0.64 7.36 6.51
N THR A 9 0.24 6.49 7.00
CA THR A 9 -0.13 5.17 7.54
C THR A 9 -0.48 5.27 9.02
N ILE A 10 -1.64 4.71 9.38
CA ILE A 10 -2.07 4.46 10.76
C ILE A 10 -2.33 2.96 10.97
N ALA A 11 -2.05 2.46 12.18
CA ALA A 11 -2.19 1.04 12.51
C ALA A 11 -2.82 0.85 13.90
N PRO A 12 -4.14 1.08 14.05
CA PRO A 12 -4.84 0.88 15.30
C PRO A 12 -4.92 -0.62 15.64
N GLN A 13 -4.81 -0.96 16.93
CA GLN A 13 -4.88 -2.35 17.39
C GLN A 13 -6.30 -2.81 17.74
N LEU A 14 -7.21 -1.91 18.05
CA LEU A 14 -8.58 -2.22 18.44
C LEU A 14 -9.61 -1.29 17.78
N SER A 15 -9.42 0.03 17.92
CA SER A 15 -10.36 1.03 17.42
C SER A 15 -9.65 2.35 17.15
N ILE A 16 -10.31 3.24 16.42
CA ILE A 16 -9.83 4.61 16.25
C ILE A 16 -10.12 5.40 17.53
N GLU A 17 -9.05 5.84 18.20
CA GLU A 17 -9.12 6.65 19.42
C GLU A 17 -9.12 8.15 19.08
N GLU A 18 -9.69 8.96 19.98
CA GLU A 18 -9.74 10.42 19.84
C GLU A 18 -8.35 11.06 19.72
N THR A 19 -7.37 10.52 20.44
CA THR A 19 -5.96 10.94 20.34
C THR A 19 -5.36 10.74 18.96
N LEU A 20 -5.73 9.67 18.27
CA LEU A 20 -5.30 9.42 16.88
C LEU A 20 -6.01 10.37 15.91
N ILE A 21 -7.30 10.63 16.11
CA ILE A 21 -8.06 11.62 15.34
C ILE A 21 -7.40 13.01 15.44
N GLN A 22 -7.01 13.44 16.65
CA GLN A 22 -6.33 14.71 16.83
C GLN A 22 -4.97 14.76 16.13
N LYS A 23 -4.20 13.67 16.14
CA LYS A 23 -2.92 13.59 15.41
C LYS A 23 -3.10 13.66 13.88
N ILE A 24 -4.14 13.04 13.36
CA ILE A 24 -4.49 13.11 11.93
C ILE A 24 -4.88 14.55 11.58
N ASN A 25 -5.81 15.15 12.35
CA ASN A 25 -6.27 16.52 12.14
C ASN A 25 -5.13 17.55 12.12
N HIS A 26 -4.14 17.36 12.99
CA HIS A 26 -2.98 18.25 13.04
C HIS A 26 -2.11 18.21 11.76
N ARG A 27 -2.21 17.15 10.99
CA ARG A 27 -1.42 16.90 9.77
C ARG A 27 -2.27 16.85 8.48
N ILE A 28 -3.55 17.18 8.59
CA ILE A 28 -4.55 16.92 7.53
C ILE A 28 -4.17 17.55 6.19
N ASP A 29 -3.56 18.73 6.21
CA ASP A 29 -3.15 19.46 5.01
C ASP A 29 -1.94 18.80 4.29
N ALA A 30 -1.26 17.86 4.94
CA ALA A 30 -0.13 17.12 4.38
C ALA A 30 -0.53 15.70 3.92
N ILE A 31 -1.80 15.32 4.03
CA ILE A 31 -2.28 13.96 3.77
C ILE A 31 -3.19 13.95 2.55
N ASP A 32 -2.77 13.29 1.47
CA ASP A 32 -3.60 13.04 0.30
C ASP A 32 -4.35 11.69 0.43
N VAL A 33 -3.71 10.69 1.07
CA VAL A 33 -4.26 9.36 1.31
C VAL A 33 -4.00 8.95 2.76
N LEU A 34 -5.03 8.52 3.47
CA LEU A 34 -4.88 7.90 4.79
C LEU A 34 -4.91 6.38 4.63
N GLU A 35 -3.80 5.71 4.93
CA GLU A 35 -3.73 4.24 4.93
C GLU A 35 -4.10 3.68 6.30
N LEU A 36 -5.18 2.90 6.36
CA LEU A 36 -5.61 2.15 7.54
C LEU A 36 -5.08 0.71 7.47
N ARG A 37 -4.09 0.39 8.31
CA ARG A 37 -3.56 -0.96 8.51
C ARG A 37 -4.48 -1.73 9.46
N ILE A 38 -5.14 -2.76 8.95
CA ILE A 38 -6.10 -3.57 9.72
C ILE A 38 -5.53 -4.91 10.18
N ASP A 39 -4.33 -5.26 9.77
CA ASP A 39 -3.66 -6.51 10.09
C ASP A 39 -3.13 -6.60 11.54
N GLN A 40 -3.10 -5.48 12.28
CA GLN A 40 -2.73 -5.47 13.70
C GLN A 40 -3.93 -5.78 14.62
N ILE A 41 -5.12 -5.86 14.07
CA ILE A 41 -6.33 -6.23 14.80
C ILE A 41 -6.46 -7.75 14.76
N GLU A 42 -6.43 -8.37 15.92
CA GLU A 42 -6.57 -9.83 16.01
C GLU A 42 -7.96 -10.27 15.53
N ASN A 43 -7.99 -11.22 14.58
CA ASN A 43 -9.24 -11.73 13.98
C ASN A 43 -10.17 -10.63 13.46
N VAL A 44 -9.61 -9.61 12.81
CA VAL A 44 -10.36 -8.48 12.27
C VAL A 44 -11.58 -8.92 11.46
N THR A 45 -12.70 -8.26 11.69
CA THR A 45 -13.97 -8.48 10.98
C THR A 45 -14.31 -7.28 10.09
N VAL A 46 -15.12 -7.53 9.06
CA VAL A 46 -15.62 -6.47 8.16
C VAL A 46 -16.38 -5.39 8.94
N ASP A 47 -17.18 -5.79 9.94
CA ASP A 47 -17.95 -4.85 10.78
C ASP A 47 -17.03 -3.93 11.58
N GLN A 48 -15.94 -4.45 12.17
CA GLN A 48 -14.95 -3.63 12.87
C GLN A 48 -14.28 -2.62 11.93
N VAL A 49 -13.95 -3.05 10.70
CA VAL A 49 -13.41 -2.14 9.69
C VAL A 49 -14.44 -1.05 9.35
N ALA A 50 -15.70 -1.42 9.13
CA ALA A 50 -16.76 -0.46 8.82
C ALA A 50 -16.98 0.58 9.95
N GLU A 51 -16.90 0.16 11.21
CA GLU A 51 -16.95 1.08 12.36
C GLU A 51 -15.78 2.07 12.37
N MET A 52 -14.55 1.61 12.08
CA MET A 52 -13.38 2.49 12.02
C MET A 52 -13.51 3.47 10.85
N ILE A 53 -13.93 3.01 9.68
CA ILE A 53 -14.18 3.85 8.51
C ILE A 53 -15.19 4.94 8.85
N THR A 54 -16.28 4.59 9.54
CA THR A 54 -17.32 5.55 9.96
C THR A 54 -16.75 6.66 10.85
N LYS A 55 -15.83 6.33 11.77
CA LYS A 55 -15.16 7.34 12.62
C LYS A 55 -14.21 8.25 11.82
N LEU A 56 -13.49 7.67 10.84
CA LEU A 56 -12.58 8.45 9.98
C LEU A 56 -13.32 9.33 8.98
N LYS A 57 -14.53 8.93 8.56
CA LYS A 57 -15.36 9.68 7.60
C LYS A 57 -15.76 11.07 8.07
N VAL A 58 -15.80 11.34 9.36
CA VAL A 58 -16.06 12.68 9.88
C VAL A 58 -15.02 13.71 9.37
N MET A 59 -13.85 13.22 8.91
CA MET A 59 -12.75 14.03 8.39
C MET A 59 -12.55 13.87 6.87
N GLN A 60 -13.36 13.07 6.20
CA GLN A 60 -13.06 12.42 4.90
C GLN A 60 -13.12 13.32 3.66
N ASP A 61 -13.59 14.56 3.76
CA ASP A 61 -13.55 15.47 2.61
C ASP A 61 -12.14 15.95 2.26
N SER A 62 -11.12 15.52 3.03
CA SER A 62 -9.75 15.99 2.94
C SER A 62 -8.76 14.99 2.34
N PHE A 63 -9.05 13.68 2.35
CA PHE A 63 -8.15 12.63 1.87
C PHE A 63 -8.90 11.41 1.35
N LYS A 64 -8.24 10.60 0.50
CA LYS A 64 -8.69 9.25 0.13
C LYS A 64 -8.37 8.27 1.26
N LEU A 65 -9.18 7.22 1.42
CA LEU A 65 -8.95 6.17 2.42
C LEU A 65 -8.51 4.87 1.74
N LEU A 66 -7.28 4.45 2.03
CA LEU A 66 -6.69 3.17 1.63
C LEU A 66 -6.79 2.16 2.78
N VAL A 67 -7.36 0.99 2.54
CA VAL A 67 -7.36 -0.11 3.52
C VAL A 67 -6.34 -1.17 3.12
N THR A 68 -5.49 -1.56 4.06
CA THR A 68 -4.41 -2.54 3.87
C THR A 68 -4.45 -3.61 4.95
N TYR A 69 -4.56 -4.88 4.54
CA TYR A 69 -4.28 -6.03 5.39
C TYR A 69 -2.96 -6.66 4.96
N ARG A 70 -1.89 -6.42 5.72
CA ARG A 70 -0.55 -6.95 5.43
C ARG A 70 -0.32 -8.28 6.13
N THR A 71 -0.10 -9.34 5.34
CA THR A 71 0.18 -10.67 5.89
C THR A 71 1.58 -10.76 6.51
N LYS A 72 1.77 -11.75 7.38
CA LYS A 72 3.11 -12.06 7.93
C LYS A 72 4.14 -12.39 6.86
N LEU A 73 3.72 -13.01 5.76
CA LEU A 73 4.60 -13.36 4.65
C LEU A 73 5.21 -12.13 3.99
N GLN A 74 4.51 -10.99 4.05
CA GLN A 74 4.99 -9.72 3.50
C GLN A 74 5.27 -8.67 4.59
N GLY A 75 5.70 -9.13 5.78
CA GLY A 75 6.22 -8.28 6.85
C GLY A 75 5.18 -7.58 7.70
N GLY A 76 3.91 -7.96 7.62
CA GLY A 76 2.85 -7.47 8.48
C GLY A 76 2.58 -8.36 9.71
N TYR A 77 1.45 -8.15 10.34
CA TYR A 77 0.99 -8.92 11.50
C TYR A 77 -0.16 -9.86 11.16
N GLY A 78 -0.74 -9.73 9.95
CA GLY A 78 -1.90 -10.47 9.51
C GLY A 78 -1.67 -11.98 9.46
N GLN A 79 -2.57 -12.73 10.10
CA GLN A 79 -2.50 -14.19 10.19
C GLN A 79 -3.39 -14.90 9.16
N PHE A 80 -4.27 -14.16 8.48
CA PHE A 80 -5.09 -14.71 7.41
C PHE A 80 -4.21 -15.12 6.23
N THR A 81 -4.52 -16.26 5.66
CA THR A 81 -3.79 -16.82 4.51
C THR A 81 -4.77 -17.25 3.43
N ASN A 82 -4.32 -17.28 2.19
CA ASN A 82 -5.06 -17.80 1.05
C ASN A 82 -6.54 -17.33 1.03
N ASP A 83 -7.48 -18.26 1.21
CA ASP A 83 -8.90 -18.01 1.05
C ASP A 83 -9.46 -17.02 2.08
N SER A 84 -9.05 -17.12 3.35
CA SER A 84 -9.52 -16.19 4.39
C SER A 84 -9.04 -14.76 4.14
N TYR A 85 -7.80 -14.59 3.67
CA TYR A 85 -7.28 -13.29 3.23
C TYR A 85 -8.07 -12.74 2.06
N LEU A 86 -8.23 -13.54 0.99
CA LEU A 86 -8.90 -13.09 -0.22
C LEU A 86 -10.40 -12.83 -0.01
N ASN A 87 -11.06 -13.58 0.88
CA ASN A 87 -12.45 -13.31 1.26
C ASN A 87 -12.57 -11.97 2.00
N LEU A 88 -11.69 -11.71 2.99
CA LEU A 88 -11.66 -10.42 3.67
C LEU A 88 -11.50 -9.28 2.65
N ILE A 89 -10.50 -9.34 1.77
CA ILE A 89 -10.26 -8.31 0.74
C ILE A 89 -11.50 -8.10 -0.14
N SER A 90 -12.14 -9.19 -0.58
CA SER A 90 -13.37 -9.12 -1.38
C SER A 90 -14.52 -8.45 -0.64
N ASP A 91 -14.70 -8.76 0.64
CA ASP A 91 -15.80 -8.24 1.46
C ASP A 91 -15.65 -6.74 1.76
N LEU A 92 -14.40 -6.22 1.80
CA LEU A 92 -14.13 -4.78 1.95
C LEU A 92 -14.72 -3.94 0.82
N ALA A 93 -14.98 -4.52 -0.36
CA ALA A 93 -15.61 -3.83 -1.49
C ALA A 93 -16.94 -3.17 -1.10
N ASN A 94 -17.71 -3.82 -0.22
CA ASN A 94 -19.05 -3.40 0.18
C ASN A 94 -19.06 -2.24 1.19
N ILE A 95 -17.91 -1.88 1.76
CA ILE A 95 -17.82 -0.80 2.75
C ILE A 95 -17.79 0.54 2.03
N ASN A 96 -18.79 1.38 2.31
CA ASN A 96 -18.80 2.77 1.85
C ASN A 96 -17.72 3.57 2.58
N GLY A 97 -16.98 4.40 1.81
CA GLY A 97 -15.95 5.29 2.34
C GLY A 97 -14.53 4.73 2.26
N ILE A 98 -14.35 3.50 1.80
CA ILE A 98 -13.07 3.03 1.29
C ILE A 98 -12.94 3.51 -0.15
N ASP A 99 -11.84 4.17 -0.48
CA ASP A 99 -11.52 4.61 -1.84
C ASP A 99 -10.54 3.66 -2.51
N MET A 100 -9.60 3.11 -1.75
CA MET A 100 -8.51 2.28 -2.24
C MET A 100 -8.37 1.01 -1.40
N ILE A 101 -7.97 -0.10 -2.02
CA ILE A 101 -7.70 -1.38 -1.33
C ILE A 101 -6.36 -1.94 -1.82
N ASP A 102 -5.49 -2.32 -0.85
CA ASP A 102 -4.25 -3.03 -1.15
C ASP A 102 -4.52 -4.54 -1.21
N ILE A 103 -4.04 -5.19 -2.28
CA ILE A 103 -4.05 -6.64 -2.44
C ILE A 103 -2.62 -7.15 -2.69
N GLU A 104 -2.17 -8.12 -1.91
CA GLU A 104 -0.83 -8.67 -2.01
C GLU A 104 -0.68 -9.56 -3.24
N TRP A 105 0.45 -9.44 -3.90
CA TRP A 105 0.90 -10.30 -4.97
C TRP A 105 2.08 -11.17 -4.54
N GLN A 106 2.09 -12.42 -4.99
CA GLN A 106 3.20 -13.38 -4.85
C GLN A 106 3.30 -14.20 -6.13
N ALA A 107 4.44 -14.85 -6.35
CA ALA A 107 4.70 -15.59 -7.59
C ALA A 107 3.80 -16.82 -7.79
N ASP A 108 3.29 -17.40 -6.71
CA ASP A 108 2.51 -18.64 -6.64
C ASP A 108 1.00 -18.43 -6.41
N ILE A 109 0.51 -17.19 -6.61
CA ILE A 109 -0.92 -16.89 -6.44
C ILE A 109 -1.80 -17.60 -7.48
N ASP A 110 -3.04 -17.88 -7.11
CA ASP A 110 -4.11 -18.24 -8.05
C ASP A 110 -4.49 -16.99 -8.88
N ILE A 111 -3.98 -16.92 -10.11
CA ILE A 111 -4.14 -15.78 -11.02
C ILE A 111 -5.62 -15.50 -11.30
N GLU A 112 -6.44 -16.52 -11.56
CA GLU A 112 -7.85 -16.34 -11.88
C GLU A 112 -8.63 -15.80 -10.67
N LYS A 113 -8.31 -16.30 -9.50
CA LYS A 113 -8.96 -15.85 -8.25
C LYS A 113 -8.61 -14.41 -7.92
N HIS A 114 -7.33 -14.03 -8.03
CA HIS A 114 -6.90 -12.64 -7.85
C HIS A 114 -7.56 -11.71 -8.87
N GLN A 115 -7.59 -12.09 -10.15
CA GLN A 115 -8.23 -11.29 -11.20
C GLN A 115 -9.71 -11.06 -10.92
N ARG A 116 -10.45 -12.09 -10.48
CA ARG A 116 -11.86 -11.95 -10.12
C ARG A 116 -12.07 -10.96 -8.97
N ILE A 117 -11.23 -11.02 -7.93
CA ILE A 117 -11.32 -10.12 -6.79
C ILE A 117 -11.01 -8.69 -7.21
N ILE A 118 -9.94 -8.46 -7.96
CA ILE A 118 -9.58 -7.12 -8.45
C ILE A 118 -10.71 -6.52 -9.29
N THR A 119 -11.25 -7.30 -10.22
CA THR A 119 -12.41 -6.87 -11.03
C THR A 119 -13.63 -6.56 -10.16
N HIS A 120 -13.88 -7.37 -9.12
CA HIS A 120 -14.95 -7.11 -8.15
C HIS A 120 -14.74 -5.78 -7.40
N LEU A 121 -13.54 -5.53 -6.86
CA LEU A 121 -13.22 -4.27 -6.18
C LEU A 121 -13.46 -3.05 -7.11
N GLN A 122 -13.00 -3.14 -8.36
CA GLN A 122 -13.17 -2.08 -9.35
C GLN A 122 -14.64 -1.83 -9.72
N GLN A 123 -15.49 -2.88 -9.77
CA GLN A 123 -16.94 -2.75 -9.96
C GLN A 123 -17.62 -1.97 -8.81
N TYR A 124 -17.03 -1.99 -7.62
CA TYR A 124 -17.46 -1.19 -6.47
C TYR A 124 -16.75 0.17 -6.39
N ASN A 125 -16.12 0.61 -7.49
CA ASN A 125 -15.39 1.88 -7.61
C ASN A 125 -14.22 2.00 -6.59
N LYS A 126 -13.55 0.87 -6.26
CA LYS A 126 -12.33 0.89 -5.45
C LYS A 126 -11.11 0.94 -6.35
N GLU A 127 -10.20 1.90 -6.13
CA GLU A 127 -8.87 1.85 -6.74
C GLU A 127 -8.06 0.71 -6.10
N VAL A 128 -7.41 -0.10 -6.91
CA VAL A 128 -6.65 -1.26 -6.43
C VAL A 128 -5.16 -0.98 -6.45
N VAL A 129 -4.51 -1.22 -5.31
CA VAL A 129 -3.05 -1.25 -5.18
C VAL A 129 -2.61 -2.70 -5.12
N ILE A 130 -2.01 -3.23 -6.19
CA ILE A 130 -1.33 -4.53 -6.11
C ILE A 130 0.06 -4.31 -5.54
N SER A 131 0.39 -5.02 -4.45
CA SER A 131 1.64 -4.81 -3.72
C SER A 131 2.45 -6.09 -3.52
N HIS A 132 3.78 -5.95 -3.58
CA HIS A 132 4.73 -6.99 -3.20
C HIS A 132 5.82 -6.43 -2.29
N HIS A 133 6.18 -7.17 -1.24
CA HIS A 133 7.18 -6.76 -0.26
C HIS A 133 8.23 -7.86 -0.08
N ASN A 134 9.50 -7.50 -0.26
CA ASN A 134 10.65 -8.35 0.05
C ASN A 134 11.49 -7.69 1.15
N PHE A 135 11.38 -8.20 2.37
CA PHE A 135 12.09 -7.69 3.55
C PHE A 135 13.51 -8.23 3.67
N GLU A 136 13.90 -9.18 2.82
CA GLU A 136 15.21 -9.82 2.88
C GLU A 136 16.23 -9.15 1.96
N SER A 137 15.83 -8.79 0.75
CA SER A 137 16.77 -8.28 -0.27
C SER A 137 16.09 -7.45 -1.34
N THR A 138 16.88 -6.83 -2.20
CA THR A 138 16.47 -6.22 -3.46
C THR A 138 16.87 -7.14 -4.61
N PRO A 139 15.91 -7.68 -5.38
CA PRO A 139 16.19 -8.47 -6.58
C PRO A 139 16.99 -7.68 -7.64
N PRO A 140 17.67 -8.36 -8.57
CA PRO A 140 18.27 -7.73 -9.75
C PRO A 140 17.27 -6.90 -10.57
N LEU A 141 17.76 -5.97 -11.37
CA LEU A 141 16.94 -5.03 -12.14
C LEU A 141 15.89 -5.71 -13.04
N ASP A 142 16.29 -6.74 -13.75
CA ASP A 142 15.41 -7.51 -14.66
C ASP A 142 14.29 -8.23 -13.90
N GLU A 143 14.58 -8.74 -12.71
CA GLU A 143 13.57 -9.38 -11.85
C GLU A 143 12.60 -8.32 -11.26
N LEU A 144 13.08 -7.15 -10.83
CA LEU A 144 12.23 -6.03 -10.39
C LEU A 144 11.27 -5.60 -11.50
N GLN A 145 11.78 -5.46 -12.73
CA GLN A 145 10.95 -5.13 -13.90
C GLN A 145 9.93 -6.22 -14.21
N PHE A 146 10.32 -7.49 -14.08
CA PHE A 146 9.43 -8.62 -14.28
C PHE A 146 8.31 -8.66 -13.22
N ILE A 147 8.60 -8.37 -11.94
CA ILE A 147 7.60 -8.29 -10.87
C ILE A 147 6.58 -7.19 -11.17
N PHE A 148 7.02 -5.98 -11.52
CA PHE A 148 6.13 -4.89 -11.91
C PHE A 148 5.25 -5.29 -13.09
N PHE A 149 5.83 -5.89 -14.13
CA PHE A 149 5.10 -6.37 -15.30
C PHE A 149 4.05 -7.44 -14.94
N LYS A 150 4.38 -8.36 -14.02
CA LYS A 150 3.43 -9.39 -13.56
C LYS A 150 2.25 -8.78 -12.82
N MET A 151 2.51 -7.84 -11.91
CA MET A 151 1.46 -7.14 -11.17
C MET A 151 0.55 -6.32 -12.10
N GLN A 152 1.11 -5.61 -13.07
CA GLN A 152 0.36 -4.81 -14.05
C GLN A 152 -0.61 -5.65 -14.90
N LYS A 153 -0.34 -6.94 -15.12
CA LYS A 153 -1.22 -7.85 -15.88
C LYS A 153 -2.62 -7.99 -15.28
N PHE A 154 -2.80 -7.68 -14.01
CA PHE A 154 -4.10 -7.65 -13.34
C PHE A 154 -4.90 -6.37 -13.61
N ASN A 155 -4.31 -5.42 -14.34
CA ASN A 155 -4.92 -4.11 -14.64
C ASN A 155 -5.36 -3.31 -13.39
N PRO A 156 -4.49 -3.17 -12.36
CA PRO A 156 -4.78 -2.35 -11.19
C PRO A 156 -4.55 -0.87 -11.51
N GLU A 157 -5.00 0.01 -10.62
CA GLU A 157 -4.68 1.44 -10.67
C GLU A 157 -3.23 1.72 -10.25
N TYR A 158 -2.71 0.92 -9.29
CA TYR A 158 -1.34 1.06 -8.78
C TYR A 158 -0.64 -0.29 -8.66
N VAL A 159 0.65 -0.31 -8.99
CA VAL A 159 1.56 -1.40 -8.64
C VAL A 159 2.59 -0.90 -7.63
N LYS A 160 2.75 -1.65 -6.53
CA LYS A 160 3.64 -1.27 -5.42
C LYS A 160 4.68 -2.36 -5.17
N LEU A 161 5.95 -1.96 -5.15
CA LEU A 161 7.06 -2.85 -4.81
C LEU A 161 7.91 -2.23 -3.70
N ALA A 162 8.03 -2.93 -2.57
CA ALA A 162 8.88 -2.53 -1.46
C ALA A 162 9.96 -3.58 -1.23
N VAL A 163 11.23 -3.18 -1.23
CA VAL A 163 12.38 -4.09 -1.16
C VAL A 163 13.42 -3.62 -0.16
N MET A 164 14.19 -4.54 0.41
CA MET A 164 15.25 -4.22 1.38
C MET A 164 16.60 -4.05 0.68
N PRO A 165 17.20 -2.85 0.67
CA PRO A 165 18.51 -2.62 0.10
C PRO A 165 19.62 -3.03 1.08
N HIS A 166 20.68 -3.67 0.58
CA HIS A 166 21.92 -3.93 1.30
C HIS A 166 23.05 -3.00 0.87
N ASN A 167 22.94 -2.39 -0.30
CA ASN A 167 23.92 -1.48 -0.87
C ASN A 167 23.27 -0.42 -1.76
N LYS A 168 24.07 0.54 -2.23
CA LYS A 168 23.59 1.65 -3.07
C LYS A 168 23.04 1.19 -4.44
N ASN A 169 23.59 0.12 -5.00
CA ASN A 169 23.16 -0.40 -6.29
C ASN A 169 21.74 -0.98 -6.19
N ASP A 170 21.37 -1.56 -5.05
CA ASP A 170 20.01 -2.04 -4.81
C ASP A 170 18.98 -0.91 -4.90
N VAL A 171 19.31 0.26 -4.32
CA VAL A 171 18.48 1.46 -4.42
C VAL A 171 18.38 1.94 -5.87
N LEU A 172 19.51 2.00 -6.58
CA LEU A 172 19.55 2.44 -7.99
C LEU A 172 18.77 1.49 -8.89
N ASN A 173 18.85 0.19 -8.68
CA ASN A 173 18.09 -0.81 -9.44
C ASN A 173 16.57 -0.60 -9.30
N LEU A 174 16.09 -0.37 -8.07
CA LEU A 174 14.67 -0.09 -7.86
C LEU A 174 14.22 1.21 -8.54
N LEU A 175 14.99 2.29 -8.39
CA LEU A 175 14.68 3.59 -9.01
C LEU A 175 14.68 3.49 -10.54
N GLN A 176 15.61 2.74 -11.12
CA GLN A 176 15.66 2.48 -12.56
C GLN A 176 14.47 1.64 -13.01
N ALA A 177 14.10 0.59 -12.27
CA ALA A 177 12.92 -0.24 -12.58
C ALA A 177 11.64 0.60 -12.57
N MET A 178 11.47 1.47 -11.57
CA MET A 178 10.34 2.40 -11.49
C MET A 178 10.28 3.34 -12.68
N SER A 179 11.39 4.00 -13.00
CA SER A 179 11.46 4.95 -14.14
C SER A 179 11.10 4.27 -15.45
N THR A 180 11.69 3.10 -15.71
CA THR A 180 11.37 2.33 -16.93
C THR A 180 9.89 1.94 -16.98
N PHE A 181 9.30 1.51 -15.86
CA PHE A 181 7.90 1.13 -15.80
C PHE A 181 6.98 2.32 -16.05
N SER A 182 7.23 3.45 -15.38
CA SER A 182 6.40 4.65 -15.52
C SER A 182 6.43 5.26 -16.93
N ASP A 183 7.53 5.06 -17.67
CA ASP A 183 7.66 5.56 -19.06
C ASP A 183 6.96 4.64 -20.08
N THR A 184 6.63 3.40 -19.69
CA THR A 184 6.16 2.36 -20.64
C THR A 184 4.75 1.86 -20.35
N MET A 185 4.21 2.10 -19.16
CA MET A 185 2.93 1.56 -18.71
C MET A 185 2.00 2.67 -18.22
N ASP A 186 0.70 2.50 -18.44
CA ASP A 186 -0.33 3.45 -18.00
C ASP A 186 -0.64 3.34 -16.49
N CYS A 187 -0.32 2.21 -15.87
CA CYS A 187 -0.53 1.96 -14.45
C CYS A 187 0.44 2.78 -13.60
N LYS A 188 -0.05 3.35 -12.50
CA LYS A 188 0.76 4.14 -11.57
C LYS A 188 1.72 3.26 -10.77
N VAL A 189 2.99 3.66 -10.66
CA VAL A 189 4.03 2.90 -9.97
C VAL A 189 4.33 3.48 -8.59
N ILE A 190 4.64 2.59 -7.64
CA ILE A 190 5.12 2.92 -6.30
C ILE A 190 6.32 2.02 -6.00
N GLY A 191 7.49 2.60 -5.77
CA GLY A 191 8.68 1.84 -5.41
C GLY A 191 9.28 2.35 -4.10
N ILE A 192 9.49 1.44 -3.16
CA ILE A 192 10.04 1.76 -1.85
C ILE A 192 11.28 0.91 -1.61
N SER A 193 12.43 1.55 -1.60
CA SER A 193 13.64 0.97 -1.03
C SER A 193 13.62 1.23 0.48
N MET A 194 13.54 0.16 1.25
CA MET A 194 13.35 0.24 2.71
C MET A 194 14.61 0.72 3.43
N SER A 195 14.55 0.88 4.74
CA SER A 195 15.63 1.35 5.61
C SER A 195 16.10 2.79 5.34
N LYS A 196 17.08 3.25 6.11
CA LYS A 196 17.69 4.58 5.93
C LYS A 196 18.43 4.72 4.60
N LEU A 197 18.97 3.61 4.07
CA LEU A 197 19.68 3.62 2.80
C LEU A 197 18.75 3.96 1.63
N GLY A 198 17.50 3.53 1.70
CA GLY A 198 16.50 3.75 0.66
C GLY A 198 15.70 5.04 0.78
N LEU A 199 16.04 5.96 1.69
CA LEU A 199 15.26 7.18 1.95
C LEU A 199 15.01 8.00 0.68
N ILE A 200 15.94 8.03 -0.27
CA ILE A 200 15.80 8.73 -1.55
C ILE A 200 14.58 8.24 -2.34
N SER A 201 14.22 6.96 -2.26
CA SER A 201 13.05 6.41 -2.94
C SER A 201 11.74 6.97 -2.40
N ARG A 202 11.71 7.46 -1.15
CA ARG A 202 10.54 8.08 -0.53
C ARG A 202 10.43 9.56 -0.86
N THR A 203 11.56 10.28 -0.88
CA THR A 203 11.60 11.73 -1.06
C THR A 203 11.66 12.18 -2.51
N ALA A 204 12.07 11.30 -3.42
CA ALA A 204 12.24 11.60 -4.84
C ALA A 204 11.32 10.76 -5.75
N GLN A 205 10.20 10.23 -5.23
CA GLN A 205 9.25 9.40 -5.99
C GLN A 205 8.93 9.99 -7.37
N GLY A 206 8.50 11.25 -7.44
CA GLY A 206 8.07 11.89 -8.67
C GLY A 206 9.16 12.08 -9.70
N VAL A 207 10.44 12.07 -9.31
CA VAL A 207 11.58 12.13 -10.25
C VAL A 207 11.71 10.83 -11.05
N PHE A 208 11.33 9.72 -10.41
CA PHE A 208 11.41 8.37 -10.98
C PHE A 208 10.03 7.81 -11.39
N GLY A 209 9.04 8.70 -11.60
CA GLY A 209 7.71 8.32 -12.07
C GLY A 209 6.78 7.75 -10.99
N GLY A 210 7.20 7.73 -9.72
CA GLY A 210 6.39 7.22 -8.63
C GLY A 210 5.21 8.13 -8.30
N ALA A 211 4.07 7.54 -7.93
CA ALA A 211 2.81 8.24 -7.71
C ALA A 211 2.49 8.50 -6.24
N LEU A 212 2.90 7.60 -5.33
CA LEU A 212 2.62 7.71 -3.90
C LEU A 212 3.91 7.60 -3.08
N THR A 213 4.00 8.39 -2.00
CA THR A 213 5.03 8.22 -0.97
C THR A 213 4.38 7.94 0.38
N TYR A 214 5.02 7.09 1.20
CA TYR A 214 4.45 6.59 2.45
C TYR A 214 5.21 7.12 3.67
N GLY A 215 4.51 7.88 4.50
CA GLY A 215 4.89 8.24 5.86
C GLY A 215 3.97 7.57 6.90
N CYS A 216 4.17 7.86 8.17
CA CYS A 216 3.33 7.33 9.26
C CYS A 216 2.83 8.44 10.19
N ILE A 217 1.78 8.14 10.93
CA ILE A 217 1.36 8.91 12.11
C ILE A 217 1.50 7.99 13.32
N GLY A 218 2.48 8.26 14.17
CA GLY A 218 2.85 7.41 15.29
C GLY A 218 3.99 6.48 14.95
N GLU A 219 3.85 5.18 15.31
CA GLU A 219 4.94 4.21 15.10
C GLU A 219 5.12 3.81 13.63
N PRO A 220 6.36 3.79 13.12
CA PRO A 220 6.65 3.33 11.77
C PRO A 220 6.20 1.88 11.55
N GLN A 221 5.54 1.63 10.41
CA GLN A 221 5.04 0.31 10.03
C GLN A 221 5.99 -0.42 9.05
N ALA A 222 7.03 0.25 8.58
CA ALA A 222 8.06 -0.31 7.71
C ALA A 222 9.42 0.36 7.97
N PRO A 223 10.55 -0.35 7.75
CA PRO A 223 11.88 0.21 7.92
C PRO A 223 12.09 1.47 7.07
N GLY A 224 12.56 2.55 7.72
CA GLY A 224 12.83 3.83 7.06
C GLY A 224 11.59 4.67 6.75
N GLN A 225 10.42 4.31 7.25
CA GLN A 225 9.24 5.17 7.19
C GLN A 225 9.43 6.39 8.12
N ILE A 226 9.03 7.56 7.64
CA ILE A 226 9.15 8.84 8.35
C ILE A 226 7.78 9.34 8.80
N ASP A 227 7.76 10.18 9.84
CA ASP A 227 6.53 10.86 10.27
C ASP A 227 6.07 11.88 9.22
N VAL A 228 4.76 12.01 9.00
CA VAL A 228 4.13 12.93 8.04
C VAL A 228 4.00 14.31 8.62
#